data_e208e1f71510bb7004a1878badc7a7c5
#
_entry.id   e208e1f71510bb7004a1878badc7a7c5
#
_cell.length_a   1.000
_cell.length_b   1.000
_cell.length_c   1.000
_cell.angle_alpha   90.00
_cell.angle_beta   90.00
_cell.angle_gamma   90.00
#
_symmetry.space_group_name_H-M   'P 1'
#
loop_
_entity.id
_entity.type
_entity.pdbx_description
1 polymer ?
#
loop_
_entity_poly.entity_id
_entity_poly.type
_entity_poly.pdbx_seq_one_letter_code
_entity_poly.pdbx_strand_id
1 'polypeptide(L)'
;MAHNILVLPGDGIGQEVMTQVRRTIDWFGDNRGLDVNITEDKVGGSAYDAYGAPITDEIVDQALAADCVLFGAVGGPQYDTLDFSLRPERGLLRLRKDLELFANLRPAICFDALAEASSLKKELVAGLDIMIVRELTGGVYFGEPRGISDLPNGERRGINTQVYDTYEIRRVARVAFDLAQKRGNRVHSSEKNNVMESGILWKEEVQWVHDNEFADVQLEHILADNCGMQLVRAPKQFDVIVTDNLFGDMLSDVAAMLTGSLGMLPSASLGARDEATGKSKALYEPVHGSAPDIAGQDKANPLACILSLAMALRYSLDKSDDADLLEAAVDRVLGSGVRTGDIMSEGATLTSCTGMGDAVLAELSKSIPVNRGKQKSWVTPLQLSARPATWVARSSPSSMSASSRSTRPTP
;
A
#
# COMPACT_ATOMS: atom_id res chain seq x y z
N MET A 1 3.71 25.12 -1.44
CA MET A 1 2.44 25.03 -2.21
C MET A 1 1.57 24.03 -1.48
N ALA A 2 0.28 24.33 -1.37
CA ALA A 2 -0.66 23.40 -0.76
C ALA A 2 -0.74 22.09 -1.58
N HIS A 3 -0.83 20.94 -0.90
CA HIS A 3 -1.07 19.68 -1.56
C HIS A 3 -2.56 19.47 -1.79
N ASN A 4 -2.93 18.96 -2.96
CA ASN A 4 -4.33 18.65 -3.28
C ASN A 4 -4.62 17.20 -2.95
N ILE A 5 -5.57 16.95 -2.06
CA ILE A 5 -5.98 15.61 -1.63
C ILE A 5 -7.45 15.40 -1.99
N LEU A 6 -7.73 14.32 -2.73
CA LEU A 6 -9.08 13.84 -2.91
C LEU A 6 -9.41 12.81 -1.82
N VAL A 7 -10.49 13.04 -1.09
CA VAL A 7 -11.00 12.13 -0.06
C VAL A 7 -12.25 11.44 -0.57
N LEU A 8 -12.24 10.12 -0.57
CA LEU A 8 -13.33 9.26 -1.01
C LEU A 8 -13.71 8.29 0.12
N PRO A 9 -14.59 8.68 1.07
CA PRO A 9 -14.94 7.84 2.21
C PRO A 9 -15.59 6.51 1.83
N GLY A 10 -16.40 6.49 0.75
CA GLY A 10 -17.06 5.30 0.25
C GLY A 10 -18.24 4.84 1.09
N ASP A 11 -18.28 3.54 1.44
CA ASP A 11 -19.42 2.85 2.03
C ASP A 11 -19.14 2.35 3.44
N GLY A 12 -20.20 2.02 4.16
CA GLY A 12 -20.13 1.35 5.46
C GLY A 12 -19.26 2.09 6.48
N ILE A 13 -18.30 1.39 7.09
CA ILE A 13 -17.37 1.98 8.07
C ILE A 13 -16.42 3.01 7.46
N GLY A 14 -16.29 3.06 6.12
CA GLY A 14 -15.43 4.03 5.45
C GLY A 14 -15.71 5.48 5.86
N GLN A 15 -16.96 5.84 6.12
CA GLN A 15 -17.38 7.16 6.60
C GLN A 15 -16.81 7.48 7.99
N GLU A 16 -16.89 6.52 8.92
CA GLU A 16 -16.45 6.71 10.31
C GLU A 16 -14.92 6.76 10.41
N VAL A 17 -14.21 5.83 9.75
CA VAL A 17 -12.76 5.78 9.80
C VAL A 17 -12.11 6.96 9.07
N MET A 18 -12.69 7.41 7.95
CA MET A 18 -12.22 8.60 7.22
C MET A 18 -12.42 9.89 8.02
N THR A 19 -13.47 9.96 8.84
CA THR A 19 -13.66 11.08 9.77
C THR A 19 -12.46 11.21 10.72
N GLN A 20 -11.90 10.10 11.21
CA GLN A 20 -10.72 10.15 12.08
C GLN A 20 -9.46 10.56 11.33
N VAL A 21 -9.32 10.15 10.07
CA VAL A 21 -8.24 10.61 9.17
C VAL A 21 -8.31 12.12 8.95
N ARG A 22 -9.50 12.66 8.66
CA ARG A 22 -9.71 14.11 8.48
C ARG A 22 -9.27 14.89 9.71
N ARG A 23 -9.71 14.48 10.91
CA ARG A 23 -9.30 15.08 12.18
C ARG A 23 -7.77 15.04 12.38
N THR A 24 -7.13 13.97 11.93
CA THR A 24 -5.66 13.84 12.00
C THR A 24 -4.97 14.80 11.02
N ILE A 25 -5.49 14.97 9.81
CA ILE A 25 -4.98 15.95 8.84
C ILE A 25 -5.10 17.37 9.41
N ASP A 26 -6.27 17.73 9.97
CA ASP A 26 -6.50 19.04 10.58
C ASP A 26 -5.50 19.30 11.71
N TRP A 27 -5.24 18.28 12.56
CA TRP A 27 -4.23 18.38 13.61
C TRP A 27 -2.83 18.68 13.04
N PHE A 28 -2.40 18.01 11.96
CA PHE A 28 -1.12 18.29 11.29
C PHE A 28 -1.10 19.69 10.67
N GLY A 29 -2.21 20.16 10.12
CA GLY A 29 -2.37 21.53 9.63
C GLY A 29 -2.10 22.55 10.73
N ASP A 30 -2.77 22.42 11.86
CA ASP A 30 -2.70 23.33 12.99
C ASP A 30 -1.35 23.32 13.72
N ASN A 31 -0.70 22.15 13.82
CA ASN A 31 0.44 21.96 14.68
C ASN A 31 1.78 21.74 13.96
N ARG A 32 1.74 21.32 12.67
CA ARG A 32 2.93 20.96 11.89
C ARG A 32 3.04 21.72 10.57
N GLY A 33 2.04 22.57 10.27
CA GLY A 33 2.03 23.37 9.05
C GLY A 33 1.82 22.53 7.78
N LEU A 34 1.07 21.45 7.87
CA LEU A 34 0.62 20.69 6.70
C LEU A 34 -0.39 21.54 5.94
N ASP A 35 0.00 22.04 4.77
CA ASP A 35 -0.83 22.89 3.91
C ASP A 35 -1.50 22.02 2.84
N VAL A 36 -2.81 21.81 2.95
CA VAL A 36 -3.58 20.93 2.08
C VAL A 36 -4.89 21.56 1.62
N ASN A 37 -5.25 21.32 0.36
CA ASN A 37 -6.58 21.55 -0.18
C ASN A 37 -7.28 20.20 -0.27
N ILE A 38 -8.39 20.03 0.44
CA ILE A 38 -9.12 18.76 0.46
C ILE A 38 -10.41 18.92 -0.34
N THR A 39 -10.56 18.07 -1.35
CA THR A 39 -11.84 17.83 -2.04
C THR A 39 -12.38 16.49 -1.56
N GLU A 40 -13.69 16.42 -1.31
CA GLU A 40 -14.37 15.19 -0.89
C GLU A 40 -15.50 14.87 -1.85
N ASP A 41 -15.60 13.61 -2.27
CA ASP A 41 -16.66 13.13 -3.16
C ASP A 41 -17.04 11.68 -2.81
N LYS A 42 -17.98 11.10 -3.55
CA LYS A 42 -18.53 9.76 -3.32
C LYS A 42 -17.86 8.73 -4.22
N VAL A 43 -17.78 7.50 -3.73
CA VAL A 43 -17.32 6.34 -4.49
C VAL A 43 -18.04 5.08 -4.02
N GLY A 44 -18.14 4.07 -4.86
CA GLY A 44 -18.76 2.80 -4.51
C GLY A 44 -20.29 2.87 -4.52
N GLY A 45 -20.92 2.25 -3.52
CA GLY A 45 -22.37 2.22 -3.37
C GLY A 45 -22.96 3.60 -3.13
N SER A 46 -22.31 4.43 -2.34
CA SER A 46 -22.73 5.80 -2.07
C SER A 46 -22.74 6.68 -3.33
N ALA A 47 -21.81 6.43 -4.28
CA ALA A 47 -21.81 7.08 -5.58
C ALA A 47 -22.93 6.52 -6.47
N TYR A 48 -23.12 5.20 -6.47
CA TYR A 48 -24.22 4.58 -7.20
C TYR A 48 -25.59 5.13 -6.77
N ASP A 49 -25.83 5.25 -5.48
CA ASP A 49 -27.08 5.79 -4.95
C ASP A 49 -27.30 7.27 -5.34
N ALA A 50 -26.22 8.04 -5.47
CA ALA A 50 -26.29 9.45 -5.80
C ALA A 50 -26.30 9.74 -7.32
N TYR A 51 -25.54 8.96 -8.09
CA TYR A 51 -25.20 9.27 -9.50
C TYR A 51 -25.57 8.15 -10.47
N GLY A 52 -25.99 6.97 -10.00
CA GLY A 52 -26.28 5.79 -10.81
C GLY A 52 -25.05 5.03 -11.32
N ALA A 53 -23.87 5.37 -10.84
CA ALA A 53 -22.61 4.73 -11.18
C ALA A 53 -21.68 4.65 -9.97
N PRO A 54 -20.84 3.61 -9.82
CA PRO A 54 -19.94 3.46 -8.67
C PRO A 54 -18.82 4.51 -8.63
N ILE A 55 -18.60 5.23 -9.72
CA ILE A 55 -17.72 6.39 -9.86
C ILE A 55 -18.08 7.14 -11.14
N THR A 56 -18.02 8.47 -11.14
CA THR A 56 -18.24 9.29 -12.34
C THR A 56 -16.92 9.71 -13.00
N ASP A 57 -16.98 10.22 -14.23
CA ASP A 57 -15.79 10.75 -14.93
C ASP A 57 -15.21 11.96 -14.21
N GLU A 58 -16.07 12.81 -13.65
CA GLU A 58 -15.66 14.00 -12.90
C GLU A 58 -14.84 13.64 -11.65
N ILE A 59 -15.19 12.55 -10.96
CA ILE A 59 -14.43 12.07 -9.79
C ILE A 59 -13.07 11.51 -10.23
N VAL A 60 -13.02 10.81 -11.37
CA VAL A 60 -11.74 10.35 -11.95
C VAL A 60 -10.86 11.54 -12.33
N ASP A 61 -11.42 12.57 -12.95
CA ASP A 61 -10.68 13.79 -13.29
C ASP A 61 -10.15 14.51 -12.04
N GLN A 62 -10.94 14.57 -10.95
CA GLN A 62 -10.47 15.08 -9.65
C GLN A 62 -9.30 14.23 -9.10
N ALA A 63 -9.39 12.90 -9.19
CA ALA A 63 -8.33 12.00 -8.75
C ALA A 63 -7.04 12.16 -9.57
N LEU A 64 -7.16 12.35 -10.88
CA LEU A 64 -6.04 12.66 -11.78
C LEU A 64 -5.39 14.02 -11.47
N ALA A 65 -6.16 15.00 -10.99
CA ALA A 65 -5.66 16.32 -10.63
C ALA A 65 -5.06 16.38 -9.22
N ALA A 66 -5.40 15.44 -8.34
CA ALA A 66 -4.91 15.40 -6.97
C ALA A 66 -3.45 14.91 -6.88
N ASP A 67 -2.73 15.33 -5.82
CA ASP A 67 -1.42 14.78 -5.46
C ASP A 67 -1.58 13.34 -4.93
N CYS A 68 -2.67 13.05 -4.21
CA CYS A 68 -3.04 11.70 -3.81
C CYS A 68 -4.53 11.57 -3.50
N VAL A 69 -5.01 10.33 -3.47
CA VAL A 69 -6.36 9.95 -3.06
C VAL A 69 -6.31 9.24 -1.72
N LEU A 70 -7.13 9.67 -0.76
CA LEU A 70 -7.40 8.95 0.48
C LEU A 70 -8.76 8.27 0.34
N PHE A 71 -8.77 6.95 0.49
CA PHE A 71 -9.93 6.12 0.20
C PHE A 71 -10.33 5.32 1.45
N GLY A 72 -11.64 5.29 1.76
CA GLY A 72 -12.16 4.56 2.90
C GLY A 72 -12.43 3.09 2.58
N ALA A 73 -13.65 2.76 2.21
CA ALA A 73 -14.04 1.39 1.86
C ALA A 73 -15.22 1.39 0.89
N VAL A 74 -15.41 0.31 0.14
CA VAL A 74 -16.58 0.15 -0.77
C VAL A 74 -17.20 -1.22 -0.60
N GLY A 75 -18.48 -1.31 -0.99
CA GLY A 75 -19.25 -2.55 -0.97
C GLY A 75 -20.36 -2.55 0.07
N GLY A 76 -21.29 -3.50 -0.11
CA GLY A 76 -22.39 -3.73 0.79
C GLY A 76 -23.38 -4.73 0.18
N PRO A 77 -24.05 -5.59 0.99
CA PRO A 77 -24.90 -6.66 0.49
C PRO A 77 -26.10 -6.12 -0.33
N GLN A 78 -26.51 -4.87 -0.13
CA GLN A 78 -27.58 -4.24 -0.92
C GLN A 78 -27.22 -4.07 -2.39
N TYR A 79 -25.94 -4.14 -2.76
CA TYR A 79 -25.44 -3.97 -4.14
C TYR A 79 -25.12 -5.30 -4.84
N ASP A 80 -25.25 -6.44 -4.17
CA ASP A 80 -24.91 -7.76 -4.71
C ASP A 80 -25.74 -8.16 -5.94
N THR A 81 -26.95 -7.63 -6.05
CA THR A 81 -27.88 -7.89 -7.17
C THR A 81 -27.67 -6.99 -8.38
N LEU A 82 -26.79 -5.98 -8.28
CA LEU A 82 -26.47 -5.09 -9.40
C LEU A 82 -25.69 -5.82 -10.48
N ASP A 83 -25.84 -5.33 -11.72
CA ASP A 83 -24.96 -5.73 -12.81
C ASP A 83 -23.50 -5.57 -12.39
N PHE A 84 -22.66 -6.49 -12.84
CA PHE A 84 -21.25 -6.56 -12.46
C PHE A 84 -20.50 -5.22 -12.69
N SER A 85 -20.87 -4.49 -13.75
CA SER A 85 -20.27 -3.18 -14.10
C SER A 85 -20.67 -2.04 -13.14
N LEU A 86 -21.75 -2.20 -12.37
CA LEU A 86 -22.30 -1.21 -11.46
C LEU A 86 -22.00 -1.49 -9.99
N ARG A 87 -21.34 -2.60 -9.67
CA ARG A 87 -20.98 -2.95 -8.30
C ARG A 87 -19.98 -1.96 -7.72
N PRO A 88 -20.06 -1.66 -6.41
CA PRO A 88 -19.20 -0.67 -5.73
C PRO A 88 -17.70 -0.82 -5.98
N GLU A 89 -17.20 -2.06 -6.01
CA GLU A 89 -15.78 -2.38 -6.22
C GLU A 89 -15.27 -1.92 -7.59
N ARG A 90 -16.18 -1.76 -8.57
CA ARG A 90 -15.82 -1.27 -9.91
C ARG A 90 -15.31 0.16 -9.88
N GLY A 91 -15.75 0.97 -8.90
CA GLY A 91 -15.25 2.33 -8.69
C GLY A 91 -13.75 2.33 -8.32
N LEU A 92 -13.37 1.49 -7.37
CA LEU A 92 -11.97 1.33 -6.95
C LEU A 92 -11.10 0.76 -8.08
N LEU A 93 -11.58 -0.29 -8.78
CA LEU A 93 -10.84 -0.89 -9.88
C LEU A 93 -10.62 0.10 -11.03
N ARG A 94 -11.60 0.98 -11.30
CA ARG A 94 -11.47 2.05 -12.28
C ARG A 94 -10.41 3.06 -11.87
N LEU A 95 -10.42 3.54 -10.62
CA LEU A 95 -9.38 4.43 -10.10
C LEU A 95 -7.98 3.84 -10.24
N ARG A 96 -7.79 2.58 -9.85
CA ARG A 96 -6.50 1.89 -9.98
C ARG A 96 -6.00 1.84 -11.42
N LYS A 97 -6.93 1.60 -12.36
CA LYS A 97 -6.63 1.53 -13.78
C LYS A 97 -6.32 2.92 -14.36
N ASP A 98 -7.21 3.90 -14.15
CA ASP A 98 -7.13 5.21 -14.79
C ASP A 98 -5.98 6.07 -14.22
N LEU A 99 -5.57 5.84 -12.96
CA LEU A 99 -4.37 6.42 -12.36
C LEU A 99 -3.10 5.57 -12.59
N GLU A 100 -3.19 4.44 -13.31
CA GLU A 100 -2.09 3.51 -13.57
C GLU A 100 -1.35 3.04 -12.29
N LEU A 101 -2.10 2.71 -11.24
CA LEU A 101 -1.55 2.32 -9.94
C LEU A 101 -1.12 0.85 -9.97
N PHE A 102 0.09 0.57 -10.38
CA PHE A 102 0.57 -0.79 -10.60
C PHE A 102 1.24 -1.44 -9.39
N ALA A 103 1.79 -0.68 -8.45
CA ALA A 103 2.48 -1.20 -7.28
C ALA A 103 1.65 -0.96 -6.02
N ASN A 104 1.10 -2.03 -5.46
CA ASN A 104 0.37 -1.97 -4.20
C ASN A 104 1.28 -2.41 -3.05
N LEU A 105 1.56 -1.48 -2.15
CA LEU A 105 2.37 -1.67 -0.96
C LEU A 105 1.47 -2.05 0.21
N ARG A 106 1.69 -3.23 0.78
CA ARG A 106 0.95 -3.77 1.94
C ARG A 106 1.92 -4.13 3.07
N PRO A 107 2.21 -3.22 3.99
CA PRO A 107 3.04 -3.51 5.14
C PRO A 107 2.28 -4.40 6.14
N ALA A 108 2.91 -5.48 6.59
CA ALA A 108 2.43 -6.34 7.67
C ALA A 108 3.36 -6.14 8.88
N ILE A 109 3.00 -5.18 9.73
CA ILE A 109 3.76 -4.79 10.92
C ILE A 109 3.02 -5.31 12.15
N CYS A 110 3.68 -6.11 12.97
CA CYS A 110 3.15 -6.52 14.25
C CYS A 110 3.66 -5.59 15.35
N PHE A 111 2.78 -4.72 15.84
CA PHE A 111 3.06 -3.89 17.00
C PHE A 111 3.29 -4.78 18.23
N ASP A 112 4.32 -4.51 19.02
CA ASP A 112 4.67 -5.33 20.20
C ASP A 112 3.49 -5.48 21.17
N ALA A 113 2.71 -4.40 21.32
CA ALA A 113 1.51 -4.38 22.16
C ALA A 113 0.35 -5.27 21.64
N LEU A 114 0.39 -5.71 20.39
CA LEU A 114 -0.61 -6.60 19.76
C LEU A 114 -0.10 -8.01 19.52
N ALA A 115 1.16 -8.31 19.84
CA ALA A 115 1.74 -9.63 19.58
C ALA A 115 1.00 -10.79 20.26
N GLU A 116 0.31 -10.52 21.38
CA GLU A 116 -0.56 -11.49 22.07
C GLU A 116 -1.94 -11.66 21.39
N ALA A 117 -2.36 -10.72 20.56
CA ALA A 117 -3.63 -10.82 19.82
C ALA A 117 -3.49 -11.60 18.51
N SER A 118 -2.26 -11.90 18.07
CA SER A 118 -2.00 -12.74 16.91
C SER A 118 -2.49 -14.17 17.11
N SER A 119 -2.95 -14.82 16.04
CA SER A 119 -3.25 -16.25 16.04
C SER A 119 -2.03 -17.14 16.15
N LEU A 120 -0.82 -16.60 15.97
CA LEU A 120 0.45 -17.31 16.11
C LEU A 120 1.10 -17.01 17.46
N LYS A 121 2.07 -17.87 17.81
CA LYS A 121 2.86 -17.65 19.01
C LYS A 121 3.63 -16.32 18.93
N LYS A 122 3.67 -15.60 20.05
CA LYS A 122 4.31 -14.28 20.18
C LYS A 122 5.74 -14.25 19.64
N GLU A 123 6.55 -15.28 19.92
CA GLU A 123 7.94 -15.35 19.44
C GLU A 123 8.09 -15.38 17.92
N LEU A 124 7.04 -15.76 17.18
CA LEU A 124 7.02 -15.75 15.73
C LEU A 124 6.71 -14.37 15.16
N VAL A 125 5.87 -13.58 15.84
CA VAL A 125 5.31 -12.33 15.30
C VAL A 125 5.84 -11.06 15.96
N ALA A 126 6.35 -11.12 17.19
CA ALA A 126 6.88 -9.93 17.87
C ALA A 126 8.02 -9.28 17.05
N GLY A 127 7.89 -7.98 16.76
CA GLY A 127 8.82 -7.23 15.92
C GLY A 127 8.79 -7.60 14.43
N LEU A 128 7.70 -8.20 13.95
CA LEU A 128 7.53 -8.51 12.54
C LEU A 128 7.30 -7.23 11.74
N ASP A 129 8.03 -7.08 10.64
CA ASP A 129 7.90 -5.99 9.66
C ASP A 129 8.19 -6.52 8.27
N ILE A 130 7.12 -6.88 7.54
CA ILE A 130 7.19 -7.38 6.16
C ILE A 130 6.51 -6.38 5.25
N MET A 131 7.15 -6.05 4.11
CA MET A 131 6.52 -5.28 3.04
C MET A 131 6.15 -6.20 1.89
N ILE A 132 4.86 -6.34 1.58
CA ILE A 132 4.39 -7.04 0.39
C ILE A 132 4.16 -6.02 -0.73
N VAL A 133 4.83 -6.21 -1.86
CA VAL A 133 4.69 -5.41 -3.08
C VAL A 133 3.93 -6.27 -4.10
N ARG A 134 2.63 -5.99 -4.21
CA ARG A 134 1.70 -6.67 -5.12
C ARG A 134 1.63 -5.90 -6.44
N GLU A 135 1.84 -6.57 -7.57
CA GLU A 135 1.44 -6.01 -8.87
C GLU A 135 -0.08 -5.91 -8.90
N LEU A 136 -0.64 -4.79 -9.37
CA LEU A 136 -2.06 -4.47 -9.15
C LEU A 136 -2.88 -4.32 -10.44
N THR A 137 -2.26 -4.17 -11.61
CA THR A 137 -2.95 -3.79 -12.86
C THR A 137 -2.95 -4.87 -13.92
N GLY A 138 -2.24 -5.97 -13.71
CA GLY A 138 -2.16 -7.11 -14.61
C GLY A 138 -2.78 -8.39 -14.06
N GLY A 139 -2.39 -9.49 -14.65
CA GLY A 139 -2.73 -10.84 -14.22
C GLY A 139 -4.18 -11.25 -14.44
N VAL A 140 -4.65 -12.21 -13.65
CA VAL A 140 -5.96 -12.85 -13.82
C VAL A 140 -7.14 -11.91 -13.59
N TYR A 141 -6.95 -10.79 -12.88
CA TYR A 141 -8.01 -9.81 -12.64
C TYR A 141 -8.32 -8.94 -13.87
N PHE A 142 -7.39 -8.84 -14.82
CA PHE A 142 -7.52 -7.96 -15.98
C PHE A 142 -7.32 -8.68 -17.32
N GLY A 143 -6.71 -9.87 -17.34
CA GLY A 143 -6.40 -10.60 -18.58
C GLY A 143 -7.62 -11.03 -19.37
N GLU A 144 -7.49 -11.02 -20.68
CA GLU A 144 -8.50 -11.46 -21.66
C GLU A 144 -8.01 -12.72 -22.42
N PRO A 145 -8.92 -13.63 -22.86
CA PRO A 145 -10.38 -13.60 -22.70
C PRO A 145 -10.83 -13.94 -21.28
N ARG A 146 -11.96 -13.36 -20.87
CA ARG A 146 -12.60 -13.63 -19.58
C ARG A 146 -14.12 -13.66 -19.71
N GLY A 147 -14.79 -14.33 -18.80
CA GLY A 147 -16.25 -14.36 -18.71
C GLY A 147 -16.83 -15.75 -18.58
N ILE A 148 -18.14 -15.82 -18.66
CA ILE A 148 -18.90 -17.06 -18.62
C ILE A 148 -19.64 -17.21 -19.96
N SER A 149 -19.50 -18.37 -20.58
CA SER A 149 -20.17 -18.73 -21.85
C SER A 149 -20.91 -20.04 -21.72
N ASP A 150 -22.02 -20.18 -22.45
CA ASP A 150 -22.75 -21.43 -22.58
C ASP A 150 -22.06 -22.34 -23.59
N LEU A 151 -22.04 -23.64 -23.29
CA LEU A 151 -21.50 -24.67 -24.16
C LEU A 151 -22.64 -25.39 -24.94
N PRO A 152 -22.35 -26.01 -26.11
CA PRO A 152 -23.36 -26.69 -26.94
C PRO A 152 -24.09 -27.84 -26.22
N ASN A 153 -23.51 -28.40 -25.18
CA ASN A 153 -24.09 -29.48 -24.35
C ASN A 153 -24.98 -28.98 -23.21
N GLY A 154 -25.23 -27.67 -23.11
CA GLY A 154 -26.03 -27.06 -22.05
C GLY A 154 -25.25 -26.76 -20.75
N GLU A 155 -23.94 -27.06 -20.69
CA GLU A 155 -23.06 -26.66 -19.60
C GLU A 155 -22.53 -25.23 -19.78
N ARG A 156 -21.88 -24.71 -18.75
CA ARG A 156 -21.29 -23.38 -18.81
C ARG A 156 -19.78 -23.47 -18.60
N ARG A 157 -19.05 -22.55 -19.22
CA ARG A 157 -17.60 -22.40 -19.06
C ARG A 157 -17.27 -21.03 -18.48
N GLY A 158 -16.53 -20.99 -17.38
CA GLY A 158 -15.90 -19.78 -16.85
C GLY A 158 -14.44 -19.71 -17.29
N ILE A 159 -13.99 -18.55 -17.74
CA ILE A 159 -12.60 -18.29 -18.15
C ILE A 159 -12.11 -17.03 -17.47
N ASN A 160 -10.90 -17.10 -16.89
CA ASN A 160 -10.06 -15.96 -16.55
C ASN A 160 -8.65 -16.24 -17.05
N THR A 161 -8.00 -15.27 -17.66
CA THR A 161 -6.67 -15.42 -18.26
C THR A 161 -5.62 -14.71 -17.42
N GLN A 162 -4.56 -15.42 -17.06
CA GLN A 162 -3.39 -14.85 -16.39
C GLN A 162 -2.42 -14.35 -17.46
N VAL A 163 -2.22 -13.04 -17.55
CA VAL A 163 -1.34 -12.38 -18.52
C VAL A 163 -0.45 -11.39 -17.82
N TYR A 164 0.84 -11.42 -18.13
CA TYR A 164 1.83 -10.43 -17.77
C TYR A 164 2.78 -10.16 -18.91
N ASP A 165 3.07 -8.89 -19.14
CA ASP A 165 4.11 -8.44 -20.05
C ASP A 165 5.40 -8.11 -19.26
N THR A 166 6.54 -8.20 -19.93
CA THR A 166 7.87 -7.91 -19.36
C THR A 166 7.90 -6.56 -18.61
N TYR A 167 7.31 -5.51 -19.18
CA TYR A 167 7.35 -4.16 -18.57
C TYR A 167 6.58 -4.10 -17.25
N GLU A 168 5.48 -4.84 -17.12
CA GLU A 168 4.66 -4.89 -15.90
C GLU A 168 5.43 -5.52 -14.74
N ILE A 169 6.10 -6.63 -15.03
CA ILE A 169 6.93 -7.33 -14.04
C ILE A 169 8.13 -6.47 -13.64
N ARG A 170 8.84 -5.91 -14.60
CA ARG A 170 10.04 -5.11 -14.33
C ARG A 170 9.74 -3.86 -13.53
N ARG A 171 8.63 -3.14 -13.81
CA ARG A 171 8.28 -1.92 -13.06
C ARG A 171 7.98 -2.20 -11.59
N VAL A 172 7.24 -3.27 -11.27
CA VAL A 172 6.94 -3.62 -9.89
C VAL A 172 8.17 -4.20 -9.16
N ALA A 173 9.01 -4.96 -9.85
CA ALA A 173 10.27 -5.46 -9.32
C ALA A 173 11.20 -4.31 -8.88
N ARG A 174 11.35 -3.26 -9.69
CA ARG A 174 12.13 -2.07 -9.33
C ARG A 174 11.62 -1.42 -8.04
N VAL A 175 10.31 -1.30 -7.88
CA VAL A 175 9.72 -0.76 -6.63
C VAL A 175 10.10 -1.63 -5.43
N ALA A 176 10.05 -2.96 -5.57
CA ALA A 176 10.41 -3.88 -4.49
C ALA A 176 11.90 -3.80 -4.13
N PHE A 177 12.79 -3.72 -5.11
CA PHE A 177 14.24 -3.59 -4.88
C PHE A 177 14.60 -2.23 -4.28
N ASP A 178 14.01 -1.13 -4.75
CA ASP A 178 14.19 0.21 -4.17
C ASP A 178 13.76 0.27 -2.70
N LEU A 179 12.67 -0.41 -2.35
CA LEU A 179 12.21 -0.53 -0.97
C LEU A 179 13.18 -1.38 -0.14
N ALA A 180 13.65 -2.51 -0.67
CA ALA A 180 14.57 -3.39 0.03
C ALA A 180 15.88 -2.69 0.40
N GLN A 181 16.46 -1.87 -0.51
CA GLN A 181 17.66 -1.06 -0.23
C GLN A 181 17.48 -0.09 0.94
N LYS A 182 16.25 0.34 1.23
CA LYS A 182 15.90 1.23 2.35
C LYS A 182 15.52 0.47 3.62
N ARG A 183 15.47 -0.87 3.55
CA ARG A 183 15.05 -1.80 4.61
C ARG A 183 16.16 -2.83 4.89
N GLY A 184 15.81 -4.10 5.02
CA GLY A 184 16.72 -5.20 5.32
C GLY A 184 17.55 -5.72 4.12
N ASN A 185 17.48 -5.06 2.97
CA ASN A 185 18.23 -5.39 1.74
C ASN A 185 17.95 -6.79 1.19
N ARG A 186 16.71 -7.30 1.35
CA ARG A 186 16.32 -8.64 0.90
C ARG A 186 14.96 -8.62 0.21
N VAL A 187 14.88 -9.24 -0.97
CA VAL A 187 13.65 -9.47 -1.74
C VAL A 187 13.39 -10.96 -1.90
N HIS A 188 12.17 -11.39 -1.58
CA HIS A 188 11.63 -12.68 -1.99
C HIS A 188 10.67 -12.45 -3.15
N SER A 189 10.96 -13.01 -4.33
CA SER A 189 10.05 -13.01 -5.47
C SER A 189 9.18 -14.26 -5.42
N SER A 190 7.88 -14.07 -5.25
CA SER A 190 6.90 -15.14 -5.09
C SER A 190 6.08 -15.32 -6.36
N GLU A 191 6.18 -16.50 -6.96
CA GLU A 191 5.49 -16.85 -8.23
C GLU A 191 5.18 -18.35 -8.29
N LYS A 192 4.58 -18.83 -9.38
CA LYS A 192 4.22 -20.24 -9.59
C LYS A 192 4.86 -20.81 -10.85
N ASN A 193 6.17 -20.66 -11.01
CA ASN A 193 6.94 -21.01 -12.20
C ASN A 193 7.00 -22.51 -12.51
N ASN A 194 6.65 -23.35 -11.56
CA ASN A 194 6.63 -24.81 -11.76
C ASN A 194 5.41 -25.33 -12.53
N VAL A 195 4.38 -24.49 -12.75
CA VAL A 195 3.13 -24.87 -13.44
C VAL A 195 2.53 -23.76 -14.32
N MET A 196 3.07 -22.54 -14.27
CA MET A 196 2.55 -21.38 -15.02
C MET A 196 3.66 -20.74 -15.85
N GLU A 197 3.41 -20.59 -17.16
CA GLU A 197 4.33 -19.90 -18.07
C GLU A 197 4.50 -18.42 -17.69
N SER A 198 3.43 -17.76 -17.27
CA SER A 198 3.51 -16.39 -16.73
C SER A 198 4.37 -16.32 -15.47
N GLY A 199 4.42 -17.38 -14.66
CA GLY A 199 5.31 -17.49 -13.51
C GLY A 199 6.79 -17.70 -13.92
N ILE A 200 7.04 -18.43 -15.03
CA ILE A 200 8.40 -18.56 -15.59
C ILE A 200 8.88 -17.18 -16.04
N LEU A 201 8.09 -16.47 -16.84
CA LEU A 201 8.43 -15.11 -17.27
C LEU A 201 8.64 -14.16 -16.07
N TRP A 202 7.76 -14.23 -15.06
CA TRP A 202 7.91 -13.43 -13.85
C TRP A 202 9.29 -13.62 -13.21
N LYS A 203 9.68 -14.87 -13.00
CA LYS A 203 10.97 -15.20 -12.41
C LYS A 203 12.14 -14.67 -13.23
N GLU A 204 12.11 -14.87 -14.55
CA GLU A 204 13.16 -14.44 -15.47
C GLU A 204 13.31 -12.90 -15.46
N GLU A 205 12.19 -12.17 -15.47
CA GLU A 205 12.20 -10.71 -15.53
C GLU A 205 12.59 -10.06 -14.18
N VAL A 206 12.18 -10.64 -13.05
CA VAL A 206 12.65 -10.19 -11.72
C VAL A 206 14.15 -10.46 -11.57
N GLN A 207 14.64 -11.63 -12.01
CA GLN A 207 16.06 -11.95 -12.01
C GLN A 207 16.84 -10.99 -12.91
N TRP A 208 16.29 -10.65 -14.08
CA TRP A 208 16.92 -9.69 -14.99
C TRP A 208 17.07 -8.30 -14.35
N VAL A 209 16.05 -7.79 -13.67
CA VAL A 209 16.11 -6.49 -12.95
C VAL A 209 17.17 -6.55 -11.85
N HIS A 210 17.21 -7.64 -11.07
CA HIS A 210 18.23 -7.85 -10.04
C HIS A 210 19.64 -7.78 -10.63
N ASP A 211 19.94 -8.61 -11.63
CA ASP A 211 21.30 -8.78 -12.15
C ASP A 211 21.84 -7.53 -12.87
N ASN A 212 20.95 -6.71 -13.44
CA ASN A 212 21.32 -5.52 -14.21
C ASN A 212 21.23 -4.21 -13.43
N GLU A 213 20.36 -4.12 -12.40
CA GLU A 213 20.05 -2.85 -11.76
C GLU A 213 20.27 -2.88 -10.23
N PHE A 214 20.14 -4.06 -9.56
CA PHE A 214 20.11 -4.18 -8.10
C PHE A 214 20.93 -5.37 -7.57
N ALA A 215 22.08 -5.64 -8.16
CA ALA A 215 22.93 -6.80 -7.80
C ALA A 215 23.44 -6.77 -6.34
N ASP A 216 23.31 -5.66 -5.64
CA ASP A 216 23.63 -5.48 -4.22
C ASP A 216 22.51 -5.93 -3.27
N VAL A 217 21.30 -6.19 -3.76
CA VAL A 217 20.15 -6.67 -2.97
C VAL A 217 20.14 -8.21 -2.98
N GLN A 218 19.84 -8.82 -1.84
CA GLN A 218 19.65 -10.28 -1.79
C GLN A 218 18.32 -10.64 -2.45
N LEU A 219 18.34 -11.51 -3.48
CA LEU A 219 17.15 -12.03 -4.13
C LEU A 219 17.01 -13.53 -3.88
N GLU A 220 15.81 -13.95 -3.47
CA GLU A 220 15.42 -15.36 -3.38
C GLU A 220 14.07 -15.56 -4.09
N HIS A 221 13.97 -16.58 -4.95
CA HIS A 221 12.70 -16.99 -5.57
C HIS A 221 12.03 -18.07 -4.74
N ILE A 222 10.72 -17.89 -4.50
CA ILE A 222 9.93 -18.81 -3.68
C ILE A 222 8.60 -19.09 -4.37
N LEU A 223 8.18 -20.37 -4.44
CA LEU A 223 6.87 -20.72 -4.95
C LEU A 223 5.76 -20.15 -4.05
N ALA A 224 4.68 -19.63 -4.61
CA ALA A 224 3.64 -18.91 -3.89
C ALA A 224 2.98 -19.73 -2.76
N ASP A 225 2.76 -21.02 -2.98
CA ASP A 225 2.27 -21.94 -1.95
C ASP A 225 3.28 -22.14 -0.81
N ASN A 226 4.58 -22.25 -1.12
CA ASN A 226 5.62 -22.30 -0.11
C ASN A 226 5.75 -20.95 0.63
N CYS A 227 5.61 -19.82 -0.06
CA CYS A 227 5.61 -18.50 0.56
C CYS A 227 4.49 -18.41 1.62
N GLY A 228 3.27 -18.83 1.28
CA GLY A 228 2.14 -18.88 2.22
C GLY A 228 2.43 -19.75 3.45
N MET A 229 3.02 -20.93 3.26
CA MET A 229 3.45 -21.79 4.38
C MET A 229 4.53 -21.12 5.25
N GLN A 230 5.51 -20.48 4.63
CA GLN A 230 6.62 -19.85 5.35
C GLN A 230 6.20 -18.57 6.08
N LEU A 231 5.22 -17.82 5.58
CA LEU A 231 4.61 -16.70 6.30
C LEU A 231 4.06 -17.16 7.67
N VAL A 232 3.43 -18.32 7.73
CA VAL A 232 2.91 -18.87 9.00
C VAL A 232 4.00 -19.51 9.85
N ARG A 233 4.97 -20.21 9.21
CA ARG A 233 5.97 -21.02 9.92
C ARG A 233 7.16 -20.20 10.44
N ALA A 234 7.67 -19.27 9.62
CA ALA A 234 8.90 -18.53 9.89
C ALA A 234 8.84 -17.13 9.23
N PRO A 235 7.86 -16.25 9.61
CA PRO A 235 7.63 -14.98 8.92
C PRO A 235 8.83 -14.03 8.97
N LYS A 236 9.67 -14.09 10.00
CA LYS A 236 10.83 -13.21 10.19
C LYS A 236 11.96 -13.39 9.17
N GLN A 237 11.87 -14.38 8.29
CA GLN A 237 12.81 -14.50 7.17
C GLN A 237 12.54 -13.48 6.07
N PHE A 238 11.32 -12.95 5.99
CA PHE A 238 10.92 -12.01 4.95
C PHE A 238 11.22 -10.57 5.36
N ASP A 239 11.63 -9.76 4.39
CA ASP A 239 11.73 -8.30 4.48
C ASP A 239 10.80 -7.67 3.43
N VAL A 240 11.10 -7.86 2.13
CA VAL A 240 10.23 -7.46 1.04
C VAL A 240 9.82 -8.70 0.24
N ILE A 241 8.52 -8.82 -0.04
CA ILE A 241 7.98 -9.87 -0.94
C ILE A 241 7.42 -9.16 -2.16
N VAL A 242 7.89 -9.51 -3.37
CA VAL A 242 7.29 -9.05 -4.63
C VAL A 242 6.54 -10.21 -5.28
N THR A 243 5.32 -9.95 -5.77
CA THR A 243 4.45 -11.00 -6.29
C THR A 243 3.38 -10.44 -7.23
N ASP A 244 2.78 -11.33 -8.02
CA ASP A 244 1.70 -10.99 -8.94
C ASP A 244 0.40 -10.57 -8.22
N ASN A 245 -0.58 -10.20 -8.99
CA ASN A 245 -1.84 -9.65 -8.48
C ASN A 245 -2.60 -10.65 -7.60
N LEU A 246 -2.81 -11.89 -8.08
CA LEU A 246 -3.59 -12.89 -7.36
C LEU A 246 -2.88 -13.39 -6.11
N PHE A 247 -1.63 -13.81 -6.25
CA PHE A 247 -0.86 -14.31 -5.10
C PHE A 247 -0.59 -13.19 -4.10
N GLY A 248 -0.41 -11.95 -4.56
CA GLY A 248 -0.22 -10.80 -3.69
C GLY A 248 -1.43 -10.50 -2.82
N ASP A 249 -2.65 -10.68 -3.36
CA ASP A 249 -3.88 -10.57 -2.59
C ASP A 249 -3.92 -11.64 -1.49
N MET A 250 -3.77 -12.89 -1.88
CA MET A 250 -3.84 -14.02 -0.95
C MET A 250 -2.73 -13.98 0.13
N LEU A 251 -1.49 -13.70 -0.28
CA LEU A 251 -0.35 -13.69 0.66
C LEU A 251 -0.42 -12.52 1.63
N SER A 252 -0.93 -11.36 1.20
CA SER A 252 -1.12 -10.22 2.09
C SER A 252 -2.23 -10.47 3.12
N ASP A 253 -3.30 -11.19 2.75
CA ASP A 253 -4.34 -11.57 3.68
C ASP A 253 -3.84 -12.60 4.73
N VAL A 254 -2.97 -13.54 4.29
CA VAL A 254 -2.28 -14.43 5.25
C VAL A 254 -1.39 -13.62 6.19
N ALA A 255 -0.60 -12.68 5.65
CA ALA A 255 0.27 -11.82 6.46
C ALA A 255 -0.53 -10.90 7.41
N ALA A 256 -1.73 -10.48 7.01
CA ALA A 256 -2.66 -9.74 7.85
C ALA A 256 -2.98 -10.44 9.17
N MET A 257 -3.18 -11.73 9.12
CA MET A 257 -3.50 -12.52 10.31
C MET A 257 -2.33 -12.64 11.29
N LEU A 258 -1.10 -12.38 10.83
CA LEU A 258 0.08 -12.34 11.70
C LEU A 258 0.05 -11.11 12.62
N THR A 259 -0.57 -10.02 12.18
CA THR A 259 -0.64 -8.73 12.89
C THR A 259 -1.83 -8.63 13.85
N GLY A 260 -2.76 -9.56 13.79
CA GLY A 260 -3.90 -9.69 14.69
C GLY A 260 -5.23 -9.15 14.18
N SER A 261 -5.26 -8.18 13.25
CA SER A 261 -6.50 -7.64 12.67
C SER A 261 -6.26 -6.94 11.33
N LEU A 262 -7.21 -7.09 10.40
CA LEU A 262 -7.28 -6.28 9.17
C LEU A 262 -7.40 -4.77 9.45
N GLY A 263 -8.00 -4.40 10.60
CA GLY A 263 -8.12 -3.01 11.05
C GLY A 263 -6.78 -2.33 11.39
N MET A 264 -5.67 -3.07 11.33
CA MET A 264 -4.31 -2.55 11.53
C MET A 264 -3.51 -2.39 10.25
N LEU A 265 -4.04 -2.78 9.09
CA LEU A 265 -3.28 -2.88 7.85
C LEU A 265 -3.55 -1.72 6.91
N PRO A 266 -2.61 -0.79 6.77
CA PRO A 266 -2.65 0.23 5.73
C PRO A 266 -2.25 -0.35 4.38
N SER A 267 -2.57 0.37 3.31
CA SER A 267 -1.99 0.12 2.00
C SER A 267 -1.81 1.40 1.19
N ALA A 268 -0.88 1.33 0.23
CA ALA A 268 -0.63 2.36 -0.77
C ALA A 268 -0.59 1.73 -2.16
N SER A 269 -1.36 2.27 -3.09
CA SER A 269 -1.29 1.91 -4.51
C SER A 269 -0.59 3.03 -5.25
N LEU A 270 0.55 2.76 -5.87
CA LEU A 270 1.42 3.74 -6.49
C LEU A 270 1.52 3.54 -8.00
N GLY A 271 1.45 4.64 -8.75
CA GLY A 271 1.76 4.70 -10.16
C GLY A 271 3.25 4.94 -10.45
N ALA A 272 3.58 5.08 -11.73
CA ALA A 272 4.92 5.44 -12.13
C ALA A 272 5.32 6.82 -11.60
N ARG A 273 6.60 6.96 -11.27
CA ARG A 273 7.16 8.26 -10.88
C ARG A 273 7.28 9.13 -12.12
N ASP A 274 6.66 10.29 -12.09
CA ASP A 274 6.82 11.31 -13.11
C ASP A 274 8.22 11.94 -12.99
N GLU A 275 9.00 11.88 -14.06
CA GLU A 275 10.40 12.34 -14.05
C GLU A 275 10.53 13.87 -13.87
N ALA A 276 9.54 14.65 -14.30
CA ALA A 276 9.58 16.12 -14.22
C ALA A 276 9.24 16.62 -12.81
N THR A 277 8.27 15.99 -12.15
CA THR A 277 7.80 16.40 -10.83
C THR A 277 8.41 15.59 -9.68
N GLY A 278 8.94 14.41 -10.00
CA GLY A 278 9.42 13.44 -9.01
C GLY A 278 8.30 12.78 -8.19
N LYS A 279 7.03 12.99 -8.51
CA LYS A 279 5.85 12.48 -7.82
C LYS A 279 5.22 11.31 -8.56
N SER A 280 4.52 10.45 -7.84
CA SER A 280 3.69 9.38 -8.40
C SER A 280 2.23 9.66 -8.10
N LYS A 281 1.32 9.26 -9.01
CA LYS A 281 -0.09 9.14 -8.65
C LYS A 281 -0.22 8.07 -7.58
N ALA A 282 -1.07 8.30 -6.59
CA ALA A 282 -1.19 7.40 -5.46
C ALA A 282 -2.60 7.37 -4.87
N LEU A 283 -2.99 6.21 -4.40
CA LEU A 283 -4.21 5.98 -3.64
C LEU A 283 -3.85 5.22 -2.35
N TYR A 284 -4.32 5.72 -1.23
CA TYR A 284 -4.08 5.18 0.11
C TYR A 284 -5.38 4.71 0.71
N GLU A 285 -5.45 3.45 1.08
CA GLU A 285 -6.66 2.79 1.57
C GLU A 285 -6.33 1.75 2.64
N PRO A 286 -7.20 1.52 3.63
CA PRO A 286 -7.07 0.35 4.50
C PRO A 286 -7.31 -0.93 3.70
N VAL A 287 -6.74 -2.06 4.15
CA VAL A 287 -6.94 -3.36 3.49
C VAL A 287 -8.35 -3.92 3.76
N HIS A 288 -8.98 -3.54 4.89
CA HIS A 288 -10.32 -4.00 5.24
C HIS A 288 -11.41 -3.44 4.31
N GLY A 289 -12.54 -4.15 4.20
CA GLY A 289 -13.73 -3.72 3.47
C GLY A 289 -14.64 -2.77 4.27
N SER A 290 -15.88 -2.65 3.81
CA SER A 290 -16.89 -1.73 4.34
C SER A 290 -17.56 -2.17 5.64
N ALA A 291 -17.41 -3.42 6.08
CA ALA A 291 -17.95 -4.00 7.31
C ALA A 291 -19.39 -3.52 7.63
N PRO A 292 -20.37 -3.82 6.76
CA PRO A 292 -21.72 -3.26 6.84
C PRO A 292 -22.46 -3.63 8.13
N ASP A 293 -22.06 -4.71 8.79
CA ASP A 293 -22.62 -5.21 10.05
C ASP A 293 -22.34 -4.30 11.25
N ILE A 294 -21.26 -3.53 11.22
CA ILE A 294 -20.89 -2.59 12.29
C ILE A 294 -20.93 -1.11 11.86
N ALA A 295 -21.27 -0.84 10.60
CA ALA A 295 -21.33 0.52 10.07
C ALA A 295 -22.32 1.42 10.85
N GLY A 296 -21.91 2.65 11.16
CA GLY A 296 -22.69 3.63 11.91
C GLY A 296 -22.79 3.34 13.41
N GLN A 297 -22.03 2.36 13.94
CA GLN A 297 -22.05 1.98 15.35
C GLN A 297 -20.87 2.50 16.15
N ASP A 298 -19.99 3.28 15.55
CA ASP A 298 -18.75 3.79 16.17
C ASP A 298 -17.84 2.67 16.76
N LYS A 299 -17.84 1.49 16.11
CA LYS A 299 -17.08 0.29 16.55
C LYS A 299 -15.86 -0.01 15.70
N ALA A 300 -15.77 0.55 14.51
CA ALA A 300 -14.69 0.28 13.57
C ALA A 300 -13.32 0.69 14.15
N ASN A 301 -12.29 -0.05 13.77
CA ASN A 301 -10.91 0.34 14.06
C ASN A 301 -10.42 1.34 12.99
N PRO A 302 -10.10 2.60 13.32
CA PRO A 302 -9.66 3.58 12.34
C PRO A 302 -8.16 3.51 12.03
N LEU A 303 -7.39 2.66 12.72
CA LEU A 303 -5.92 2.70 12.70
C LEU A 303 -5.35 2.34 11.33
N ALA A 304 -5.94 1.39 10.61
CA ALA A 304 -5.50 1.07 9.25
C ALA A 304 -5.60 2.29 8.32
N CYS A 305 -6.71 3.04 8.41
CA CYS A 305 -6.93 4.24 7.60
C CYS A 305 -6.00 5.40 8.04
N ILE A 306 -5.77 5.57 9.35
CA ILE A 306 -4.81 6.53 9.91
C ILE A 306 -3.36 6.18 9.49
N LEU A 307 -2.99 4.91 9.51
CA LEU A 307 -1.67 4.46 9.04
C LEU A 307 -1.53 4.59 7.50
N SER A 308 -2.64 4.47 6.74
CA SER A 308 -2.65 4.80 5.31
C SER A 308 -2.37 6.29 5.08
N LEU A 309 -2.85 7.18 5.95
CA LEU A 309 -2.44 8.59 5.94
C LEU A 309 -0.93 8.74 6.23
N ALA A 310 -0.35 7.97 7.17
CA ALA A 310 1.10 8.00 7.39
C ALA A 310 1.87 7.62 6.13
N MET A 311 1.40 6.61 5.37
CA MET A 311 1.98 6.29 4.06
C MET A 311 1.81 7.45 3.05
N ALA A 312 0.68 8.15 3.02
CA ALA A 312 0.47 9.34 2.17
C ALA A 312 1.44 10.47 2.53
N LEU A 313 1.60 10.75 3.82
CA LEU A 313 2.58 11.72 4.31
C LEU A 313 4.00 11.40 3.84
N ARG A 314 4.39 10.11 3.87
CA ARG A 314 5.73 9.63 3.50
C ARG A 314 5.96 9.62 1.99
N TYR A 315 5.02 9.08 1.20
CA TYR A 315 5.26 8.77 -0.22
C TYR A 315 4.75 9.86 -1.18
N SER A 316 3.73 10.65 -0.82
CA SER A 316 3.15 11.68 -1.70
C SER A 316 3.36 13.11 -1.25
N LEU A 317 3.44 13.34 0.07
CA LEU A 317 3.43 14.70 0.63
C LEU A 317 4.81 15.16 1.11
N ASP A 318 5.86 14.36 0.98
CA ASP A 318 7.24 14.65 1.42
C ASP A 318 7.34 15.05 2.91
N LYS A 319 6.54 14.36 3.76
CA LYS A 319 6.41 14.60 5.20
C LYS A 319 6.80 13.36 6.02
N SER A 320 7.96 12.77 5.73
CA SER A 320 8.42 11.54 6.38
C SER A 320 8.49 11.67 7.91
N ASP A 321 8.97 12.82 8.44
CA ASP A 321 9.03 13.05 9.90
C ASP A 321 7.63 13.08 10.53
N ASP A 322 6.61 13.58 9.82
CA ASP A 322 5.23 13.60 10.28
C ASP A 322 4.59 12.20 10.19
N ALA A 323 4.98 11.40 9.20
CA ALA A 323 4.61 9.99 9.11
C ALA A 323 5.17 9.19 10.29
N ASP A 324 6.47 9.33 10.61
CA ASP A 324 7.11 8.69 11.74
C ASP A 324 6.45 9.10 13.07
N LEU A 325 6.10 10.38 13.19
CA LEU A 325 5.40 10.92 14.38
C LEU A 325 4.03 10.25 14.56
N LEU A 326 3.26 10.07 13.47
CA LEU A 326 1.94 9.45 13.48
C LEU A 326 2.03 7.97 13.82
N GLU A 327 2.93 7.23 13.18
CA GLU A 327 3.18 5.81 13.46
C GLU A 327 3.59 5.59 14.93
N ALA A 328 4.50 6.42 15.45
CA ALA A 328 4.89 6.38 16.85
C ALA A 328 3.75 6.75 17.82
N ALA A 329 2.84 7.64 17.43
CA ALA A 329 1.66 7.95 18.25
C ALA A 329 0.71 6.75 18.32
N VAL A 330 0.48 6.06 17.21
CA VAL A 330 -0.32 4.81 17.15
C VAL A 330 0.31 3.74 18.06
N ASP A 331 1.63 3.53 17.97
CA ASP A 331 2.33 2.56 18.80
C ASP A 331 2.17 2.88 20.32
N ARG A 332 2.30 4.15 20.71
CA ARG A 332 2.10 4.57 22.11
C ARG A 332 0.65 4.37 22.59
N VAL A 333 -0.35 4.65 21.74
CA VAL A 333 -1.76 4.37 22.07
C VAL A 333 -1.97 2.89 22.33
N LEU A 334 -1.45 2.05 21.45
CA LEU A 334 -1.50 0.59 21.62
C LEU A 334 -0.74 0.14 22.87
N GLY A 335 0.43 0.71 23.12
CA GLY A 335 1.25 0.46 24.34
C GLY A 335 0.55 0.86 25.63
N SER A 336 -0.38 1.84 25.60
CA SER A 336 -1.20 2.25 26.76
C SER A 336 -2.34 1.29 27.09
N GLY A 337 -2.59 0.27 26.24
CA GLY A 337 -3.64 -0.72 26.46
C GLY A 337 -5.02 -0.32 25.90
N VAL A 338 -5.13 0.77 25.14
CA VAL A 338 -6.39 1.17 24.47
C VAL A 338 -6.61 0.30 23.24
N ARG A 339 -7.83 -0.26 23.07
CA ARG A 339 -8.18 -1.20 22.00
C ARG A 339 -9.58 -0.95 21.45
N THR A 340 -9.73 -1.12 20.14
CA THR A 340 -11.04 -1.38 19.51
C THR A 340 -11.40 -2.86 19.64
N GLY A 341 -12.66 -3.21 19.33
CA GLY A 341 -13.18 -4.56 19.55
C GLY A 341 -12.45 -5.67 18.81
N ASP A 342 -11.91 -5.38 17.62
CA ASP A 342 -11.20 -6.30 16.72
C ASP A 342 -9.80 -6.70 17.23
N ILE A 343 -9.17 -5.84 18.04
CA ILE A 343 -7.82 -6.04 18.61
C ILE A 343 -7.85 -6.17 20.14
N MET A 344 -9.02 -6.51 20.71
CA MET A 344 -9.21 -6.60 22.14
C MET A 344 -8.37 -7.74 22.74
N SER A 345 -7.77 -7.50 23.90
CA SER A 345 -7.01 -8.49 24.68
C SER A 345 -7.30 -8.34 26.17
N GLU A 346 -6.94 -9.35 26.96
CA GLU A 346 -7.11 -9.34 28.41
C GLU A 346 -6.36 -8.16 29.06
N GLY A 347 -7.03 -7.45 29.96
CA GLY A 347 -6.47 -6.28 30.64
C GLY A 347 -6.48 -4.98 29.84
N ALA A 348 -6.90 -5.00 28.57
CA ALA A 348 -7.01 -3.81 27.73
C ALA A 348 -8.32 -3.04 27.99
N THR A 349 -8.33 -1.76 27.59
CA THR A 349 -9.46 -0.86 27.69
C THR A 349 -10.15 -0.75 26.34
N LEU A 350 -11.41 -1.16 26.26
CA LEU A 350 -12.20 -1.03 25.03
C LEU A 350 -12.52 0.44 24.75
N THR A 351 -12.35 0.84 23.49
CA THR A 351 -12.74 2.16 22.98
C THR A 351 -13.51 2.04 21.67
N SER A 352 -14.19 3.13 21.30
CA SER A 352 -14.90 3.26 20.02
C SER A 352 -13.96 3.73 18.90
N CYS A 353 -14.46 3.82 17.66
CA CYS A 353 -13.75 4.41 16.52
C CYS A 353 -13.35 5.87 16.82
N THR A 354 -14.29 6.67 17.29
CA THR A 354 -14.05 8.06 17.70
C THR A 354 -13.05 8.14 18.86
N GLY A 355 -13.22 7.29 19.87
CA GLY A 355 -12.32 7.26 21.04
C GLY A 355 -10.90 6.83 20.69
N MET A 356 -10.70 5.96 19.69
CA MET A 356 -9.37 5.62 19.19
C MET A 356 -8.74 6.81 18.46
N GLY A 357 -9.50 7.53 17.63
CA GLY A 357 -9.06 8.77 17.01
C GLY A 357 -8.64 9.83 18.05
N ASP A 358 -9.43 10.00 19.11
CA ASP A 358 -9.12 10.91 20.23
C ASP A 358 -7.80 10.52 20.92
N ALA A 359 -7.59 9.22 21.15
CA ALA A 359 -6.36 8.72 21.77
C ALA A 359 -5.12 9.01 20.91
N VAL A 360 -5.21 8.82 19.58
CA VAL A 360 -4.12 9.15 18.64
C VAL A 360 -3.82 10.66 18.67
N LEU A 361 -4.84 11.51 18.58
CA LEU A 361 -4.66 12.97 18.64
C LEU A 361 -4.07 13.44 19.97
N ALA A 362 -4.46 12.80 21.07
CA ALA A 362 -3.88 13.09 22.40
C ALA A 362 -2.40 12.72 22.47
N GLU A 363 -2.00 11.57 21.89
CA GLU A 363 -0.57 11.18 21.83
C GLU A 363 0.26 12.09 20.92
N LEU A 364 -0.28 12.47 19.76
CA LEU A 364 0.35 13.46 18.89
C LEU A 364 0.58 14.79 19.62
N SER A 365 -0.39 15.25 20.39
CA SER A 365 -0.32 16.53 21.12
C SER A 365 0.74 16.53 22.22
N LYS A 366 1.05 15.37 22.83
CA LYS A 366 2.15 15.24 23.80
C LYS A 366 3.54 15.42 23.15
N SER A 367 3.65 15.18 21.85
CA SER A 367 4.90 15.27 21.11
C SER A 367 5.24 16.69 20.65
N ILE A 368 4.31 17.66 20.82
CA ILE A 368 4.57 19.06 20.54
C ILE A 368 5.36 19.64 21.72
N PRO A 369 6.53 20.29 21.51
CA PRO A 369 7.21 21.01 22.56
C PRO A 369 6.25 22.08 23.11
N VAL A 370 5.90 22.00 24.40
CA VAL A 370 5.15 23.05 25.08
C VAL A 370 5.97 24.33 24.96
N ASN A 371 5.52 25.26 24.14
CA ASN A 371 6.15 26.57 23.96
C ASN A 371 5.95 27.37 25.27
N ARG A 372 6.75 27.08 26.31
CA ARG A 372 6.87 27.91 27.51
C ARG A 372 7.44 29.23 27.04
N GLY A 373 6.62 30.23 27.03
CA GLY A 373 6.76 31.60 26.61
C GLY A 373 8.20 32.09 26.46
N LYS A 374 8.44 32.82 25.40
CA LYS A 374 9.66 33.54 25.01
C LYS A 374 10.57 33.92 26.20
N GLN A 375 11.57 33.11 26.46
CA GLN A 375 12.82 33.62 27.02
C GLN A 375 13.84 33.70 25.91
N LYS A 376 14.17 34.94 25.51
CA LYS A 376 15.29 35.23 24.62
C LYS A 376 16.57 34.73 25.32
N SER A 377 17.16 33.65 24.81
CA SER A 377 18.57 33.37 25.08
C SER A 377 19.26 33.22 23.71
N TRP A 378 20.18 34.12 23.45
CA TRP A 378 21.09 34.11 22.32
C TRP A 378 22.04 32.92 22.47
N VAL A 379 21.87 31.91 21.67
CA VAL A 379 22.92 30.90 21.42
C VAL A 379 23.04 30.73 19.92
N THR A 380 24.22 31.01 19.43
CA THR A 380 24.66 30.97 18.05
C THR A 380 24.51 29.54 17.46
N PRO A 381 23.98 29.34 16.24
CA PRO A 381 23.91 28.01 15.65
C PRO A 381 25.28 27.53 15.18
N LEU A 382 25.69 26.37 15.61
CA LEU A 382 26.77 25.60 15.00
C LEU A 382 26.32 25.10 13.63
N GLN A 383 27.01 25.55 12.60
CA GLN A 383 26.84 25.08 11.23
C GLN A 383 27.28 23.63 11.13
N LEU A 384 26.34 22.72 10.95
CA LEU A 384 26.60 21.38 10.42
C LEU A 384 26.46 21.43 8.91
N SER A 385 27.59 21.28 8.22
CA SER A 385 27.70 21.26 6.77
C SER A 385 27.01 20.02 6.20
N ALA A 386 25.87 20.23 5.54
CA ALA A 386 25.27 19.24 4.67
C ALA A 386 26.16 19.05 3.41
N ARG A 387 26.60 17.85 3.16
CA ARG A 387 27.21 17.47 1.88
C ARG A 387 26.10 17.15 0.87
N PRO A 388 26.05 17.82 -0.27
CA PRO A 388 25.11 17.42 -1.33
C PRO A 388 25.60 16.14 -2.00
N ALA A 389 24.71 15.17 -2.17
CA ALA A 389 24.93 14.00 -3.01
C ALA A 389 24.88 14.44 -4.48
N THR A 390 26.04 14.51 -5.12
CA THR A 390 26.16 14.74 -6.57
C THR A 390 26.01 13.41 -7.30
N TRP A 391 24.93 13.28 -8.04
CA TRP A 391 24.78 12.25 -9.07
C TRP A 391 25.68 12.64 -10.26
N VAL A 392 26.74 11.84 -10.50
CA VAL A 392 27.58 11.97 -11.70
C VAL A 392 27.04 11.00 -12.75
N ALA A 393 26.42 11.57 -13.78
CA ALA A 393 26.15 10.82 -15.01
C ALA A 393 27.48 10.39 -15.65
N ARG A 394 27.70 9.11 -15.78
CA ARG A 394 28.84 8.59 -16.57
C ARG A 394 28.43 8.55 -18.03
N SER A 395 28.95 9.50 -18.78
CA SER A 395 28.97 9.50 -20.24
C SER A 395 29.98 8.47 -20.74
N SER A 396 29.57 7.62 -21.65
CA SER A 396 30.42 6.67 -22.40
C SER A 396 31.35 7.41 -23.35
N PRO A 397 32.62 6.98 -23.51
CA PRO A 397 33.38 7.42 -24.66
C PRO A 397 33.31 6.38 -25.80
N SER A 398 32.89 6.85 -26.95
CA SER A 398 33.12 6.20 -28.25
C SER A 398 34.58 6.38 -28.69
N SER A 399 35.26 5.31 -29.11
CA SER A 399 36.22 5.42 -30.21
C SER A 399 36.57 4.05 -30.77
N MET A 400 36.31 3.96 -32.04
CA MET A 400 36.86 3.12 -33.11
C MET A 400 38.27 2.61 -32.92
N SER A 401 38.53 1.34 -33.33
CA SER A 401 39.45 1.10 -34.45
C SER A 401 39.31 -0.36 -34.95
N ALA A 402 39.29 -0.47 -36.25
CA ALA A 402 39.22 -1.70 -37.02
C ALA A 402 40.60 -2.40 -37.09
N SER A 403 40.61 -3.72 -37.15
CA SER A 403 41.51 -4.42 -38.09
C SER A 403 41.09 -5.87 -38.30
N SER A 404 41.10 -6.24 -39.54
CA SER A 404 40.83 -7.44 -40.28
C SER A 404 41.66 -8.70 -39.91
N ARG A 405 41.07 -9.88 -40.10
CA ARG A 405 41.51 -11.06 -40.91
C ARG A 405 40.83 -12.33 -40.42
N SER A 406 39.94 -12.88 -41.24
CA SER A 406 40.02 -14.05 -42.12
C SER A 406 40.49 -15.34 -41.43
N THR A 407 39.62 -16.36 -41.37
CA THR A 407 39.62 -17.60 -42.15
C THR A 407 38.63 -18.61 -41.56
N ARG A 408 37.75 -19.12 -42.44
CA ARG A 408 37.08 -20.43 -42.30
C ARG A 408 38.06 -21.55 -42.60
N PRO A 409 37.77 -22.86 -42.46
CA PRO A 409 36.46 -23.52 -42.65
C PRO A 409 36.14 -24.68 -41.69
N THR A 410 34.91 -25.12 -41.84
CA THR A 410 34.22 -26.41 -41.56
C THR A 410 35.03 -27.72 -41.75
N PRO A 411 34.57 -28.92 -41.27
CA PRO A 411 33.20 -29.42 -41.43
C PRO A 411 32.32 -29.49 -40.15
#